data_b26e19efde853fb1da2567991cf4b588
#
_entry.id   b26e19efde853fb1da2567991cf4b588
#
_cell.length_a   1.000
_cell.length_b   1.000
_cell.length_c   1.000
_cell.angle_alpha   90.00
_cell.angle_beta   90.00
_cell.angle_gamma   90.00
#
_symmetry.space_group_name_H-M   'P 1'
#
loop_
_entity.id
_entity.type
_entity.pdbx_description
1 polymer ?
#
loop_
_entity_poly.entity_id
_entity_poly.type
_entity_poly.pdbx_seq_one_letter_code
_entity_poly.pdbx_strand_id
1 'polypeptide(L)'
;MTTPQDILKLMSEREVTFVDFRFTDTLGKEHHMTVPSKMVDEDKFESGQAFDGSSIAGWKGIEASDMLLIPDVNSARLDPFREEPTLILTCDVVEPSDLKGYDRDPRSLAKRAEAYLKSSGLGDTAYFGPEPEFFVFDGVAWTDDMSGCSFKIKSDEGFWSRGIESEHGNHGHRPRVKGGYVPVSPVDSFGDMRSEMSLLLEQQGVPVEIHHHEVAGAGQLEIGTKFSTLVERADWNQILKYTIHNVAHVYGKTATFMPKPIVGDNGSGMHVHQSIWKDGQNLFAGNGYAGLSEFALYYIGGIIKHARALNAITNPGTNSYKRLVPHYEAPVKLAYSARNRSASIRIPYVGNPKGRRIEARFPDPLANPYLAFSALMMAGLDGVQNKIHPGDPADKNLYDLPPEEDKQIPTVAASLEEALAALDSDREFLTRGGVFSNDMLDAYLELKMQEVTRLRMTTHPVEFDLYYSL
;
A
#
# COMPACT_ATOMS: atom_id res chain seq x y z
N MET A 1 28.99 -1.99 -2.27
CA MET A 1 27.92 -1.93 -3.29
C MET A 1 27.92 -3.28 -3.97
N THR A 2 26.78 -3.88 -4.10
CA THR A 2 26.60 -5.14 -4.83
C THR A 2 26.85 -4.91 -6.32
N THR A 3 27.56 -5.80 -6.99
CA THR A 3 27.89 -5.73 -8.41
C THR A 3 27.22 -6.86 -9.19
N PRO A 4 27.10 -6.79 -10.54
CA PRO A 4 26.65 -7.92 -11.33
C PRO A 4 27.46 -9.19 -11.08
N GLN A 5 28.78 -9.07 -10.89
CA GLN A 5 29.65 -10.21 -10.58
C GLN A 5 29.30 -10.86 -9.23
N ASP A 6 28.94 -10.05 -8.21
CA ASP A 6 28.48 -10.58 -6.92
C ASP A 6 27.20 -11.40 -7.08
N ILE A 7 26.27 -10.96 -7.97
CA ILE A 7 25.05 -11.70 -8.26
C ILE A 7 25.33 -13.01 -9.00
N LEU A 8 26.18 -12.99 -10.02
CA LEU A 8 26.58 -14.20 -10.75
C LEU A 8 27.28 -15.21 -9.83
N LYS A 9 28.12 -14.72 -8.91
CA LYS A 9 28.73 -15.55 -7.87
C LYS A 9 27.68 -16.17 -6.93
N LEU A 10 26.73 -15.36 -6.44
CA LEU A 10 25.61 -15.83 -5.62
C LEU A 10 24.79 -16.91 -6.35
N MET A 11 24.51 -16.70 -7.65
CA MET A 11 23.79 -17.69 -8.48
C MET A 11 24.53 -19.03 -8.53
N SER A 12 25.87 -18.99 -8.69
CA SER A 12 26.71 -20.20 -8.71
C SER A 12 26.74 -20.88 -7.32
N GLU A 13 26.94 -20.12 -6.25
CA GLU A 13 27.03 -20.64 -4.86
C GLU A 13 25.71 -21.25 -4.37
N ARG A 14 24.58 -20.76 -4.87
CA ARG A 14 23.22 -21.21 -4.52
C ARG A 14 22.61 -22.15 -5.54
N GLU A 15 23.39 -22.59 -6.53
CA GLU A 15 22.95 -23.49 -7.60
C GLU A 15 21.64 -23.02 -8.26
N VAL A 16 21.53 -21.69 -8.51
CA VAL A 16 20.33 -21.06 -9.07
C VAL A 16 20.03 -21.61 -10.46
N THR A 17 18.84 -22.15 -10.64
CA THR A 17 18.34 -22.71 -11.89
C THR A 17 17.64 -21.67 -12.75
N PHE A 18 16.89 -20.76 -12.11
CA PHE A 18 16.11 -19.72 -12.78
C PHE A 18 16.34 -18.35 -12.18
N VAL A 19 16.20 -17.30 -13.00
CA VAL A 19 16.16 -15.90 -12.56
C VAL A 19 14.82 -15.32 -12.94
N ASP A 20 14.16 -14.69 -11.97
CA ASP A 20 12.82 -14.13 -12.06
C ASP A 20 12.91 -12.61 -12.01
N PHE A 21 12.71 -11.95 -13.15
CA PHE A 21 12.70 -10.50 -13.28
C PHE A 21 11.30 -9.98 -12.93
N ARG A 22 11.20 -9.15 -11.90
CA ARG A 22 9.92 -8.62 -11.39
C ARG A 22 9.82 -7.13 -11.52
N PHE A 23 8.63 -6.65 -11.86
CA PHE A 23 8.29 -5.23 -11.91
C PHE A 23 6.84 -5.02 -11.47
N THR A 24 6.50 -3.79 -11.10
CA THR A 24 5.15 -3.43 -10.63
C THR A 24 4.51 -2.50 -11.65
N ASP A 25 3.25 -2.76 -12.02
CA ASP A 25 2.50 -1.89 -12.92
C ASP A 25 1.89 -0.67 -12.21
N THR A 26 1.26 0.21 -12.97
CA THR A 26 0.63 1.44 -12.46
C THR A 26 -0.46 1.15 -11.41
N LEU A 27 -1.15 0.01 -11.52
CA LEU A 27 -2.19 -0.39 -10.56
C LEU A 27 -1.62 -1.01 -9.28
N GLY A 28 -0.31 -1.25 -9.20
CA GLY A 28 0.35 -1.88 -8.05
C GLY A 28 0.43 -3.40 -8.13
N LYS A 29 0.08 -4.00 -9.27
CA LYS A 29 0.23 -5.43 -9.49
C LYS A 29 1.67 -5.76 -9.87
N GLU A 30 2.25 -6.77 -9.19
CA GLU A 30 3.57 -7.31 -9.54
C GLU A 30 3.45 -8.29 -10.72
N HIS A 31 4.32 -8.13 -11.69
CA HIS A 31 4.50 -8.97 -12.87
C HIS A 31 5.89 -9.58 -12.87
N HIS A 32 6.07 -10.70 -13.60
CA HIS A 32 7.37 -11.34 -13.69
C HIS A 32 7.62 -12.03 -15.03
N MET A 33 8.90 -12.21 -15.33
CA MET A 33 9.40 -13.06 -16.42
C MET A 33 10.54 -13.91 -15.88
N THR A 34 10.49 -15.22 -16.10
CA THR A 34 11.51 -16.16 -15.64
C THR A 34 12.37 -16.63 -16.80
N VAL A 35 13.68 -16.57 -16.62
CA VAL A 35 14.66 -17.09 -17.58
C VAL A 35 15.57 -18.14 -16.93
N PRO A 36 16.09 -19.13 -17.67
CA PRO A 36 17.14 -20.02 -17.16
C PRO A 36 18.39 -19.23 -16.74
N SER A 37 19.02 -19.59 -15.64
CA SER A 37 20.18 -18.89 -15.08
C SER A 37 21.34 -18.72 -16.07
N LYS A 38 21.53 -19.69 -16.96
CA LYS A 38 22.55 -19.66 -18.03
C LYS A 38 22.34 -18.52 -19.06
N MET A 39 21.17 -17.88 -19.08
CA MET A 39 20.86 -16.75 -19.96
C MET A 39 21.15 -15.40 -19.29
N VAL A 40 21.69 -15.42 -18.06
CA VAL A 40 22.01 -14.23 -17.29
C VAL A 40 23.52 -14.15 -17.13
N ASP A 41 24.12 -13.17 -17.75
CA ASP A 41 25.52 -12.77 -17.65
C ASP A 41 25.63 -11.31 -17.22
N GLU A 42 26.83 -10.73 -17.19
CA GLU A 42 27.04 -9.33 -16.80
C GLU A 42 26.31 -8.37 -17.74
N ASP A 43 26.27 -8.67 -19.05
CA ASP A 43 25.61 -7.83 -20.05
C ASP A 43 24.11 -7.73 -19.80
N LYS A 44 23.48 -8.75 -19.20
CA LYS A 44 22.06 -8.75 -18.86
C LYS A 44 21.67 -7.64 -17.89
N PHE A 45 22.57 -7.19 -17.03
CA PHE A 45 22.33 -6.09 -16.08
C PHE A 45 22.40 -4.71 -16.73
N GLU A 46 23.01 -4.60 -17.89
CA GLU A 46 23.08 -3.36 -18.69
C GLU A 46 22.06 -3.36 -19.83
N SER A 47 21.97 -4.46 -20.60
CA SER A 47 21.09 -4.59 -21.76
C SER A 47 19.64 -4.91 -21.38
N GLY A 48 19.41 -5.45 -20.19
CA GLY A 48 18.08 -5.77 -19.66
C GLY A 48 17.40 -6.98 -20.30
N GLN A 49 16.13 -7.19 -19.95
CA GLN A 49 15.24 -8.19 -20.50
C GLN A 49 14.10 -7.52 -21.25
N ALA A 50 13.98 -7.79 -22.54
CA ALA A 50 12.88 -7.26 -23.36
C ALA A 50 11.53 -7.89 -22.98
N PHE A 51 10.46 -7.09 -23.02
CA PHE A 51 9.09 -7.54 -22.86
C PHE A 51 8.11 -6.63 -23.63
N ASP A 52 6.87 -7.11 -23.79
CA ASP A 52 5.79 -6.39 -24.44
C ASP A 52 5.03 -5.48 -23.44
N GLY A 53 5.33 -4.18 -23.47
CA GLY A 53 4.66 -3.16 -22.66
C GLY A 53 3.20 -2.92 -23.05
N SER A 54 2.75 -3.31 -24.25
CA SER A 54 1.35 -3.18 -24.66
C SER A 54 0.42 -4.17 -23.96
N SER A 55 0.99 -5.23 -23.38
CA SER A 55 0.26 -6.19 -22.56
C SER A 55 0.02 -5.70 -21.14
N ILE A 56 0.57 -4.55 -20.75
CA ILE A 56 0.36 -3.92 -19.44
C ILE A 56 -0.68 -2.81 -19.57
N ALA A 57 -1.75 -2.93 -18.77
CA ALA A 57 -2.86 -1.98 -18.82
C ALA A 57 -2.40 -0.52 -18.59
N GLY A 58 -2.78 0.37 -19.50
CA GLY A 58 -2.48 1.80 -19.41
C GLY A 58 -1.04 2.18 -19.73
N TRP A 59 -0.22 1.25 -20.28
CA TRP A 59 1.19 1.55 -20.64
C TRP A 59 1.33 1.94 -22.10
N LYS A 60 1.77 1.04 -22.95
CA LYS A 60 2.09 1.33 -24.36
C LYS A 60 0.99 0.92 -25.32
N GLY A 61 0.95 1.55 -26.47
CA GLY A 61 0.22 1.04 -27.62
C GLY A 61 0.99 -0.07 -28.34
N ILE A 62 0.29 -0.86 -29.14
CA ILE A 62 0.90 -1.98 -29.88
C ILE A 62 1.98 -1.54 -30.87
N GLU A 63 1.91 -0.29 -31.32
CA GLU A 63 2.85 0.33 -32.26
C GLU A 63 4.20 0.74 -31.63
N ALA A 64 4.31 0.69 -30.29
CA ALA A 64 5.52 1.04 -29.54
C ALA A 64 5.69 0.13 -28.30
N SER A 65 5.45 -1.17 -28.48
CA SER A 65 5.30 -2.13 -27.40
C SER A 65 6.59 -2.55 -26.70
N ASP A 66 7.73 -2.46 -27.40
CA ASP A 66 9.01 -2.96 -26.86
C ASP A 66 9.49 -2.13 -25.68
N MET A 67 9.77 -2.80 -24.58
CA MET A 67 10.30 -2.22 -23.34
C MET A 67 11.37 -3.13 -22.74
N LEU A 68 12.17 -2.58 -21.83
CA LEU A 68 13.25 -3.33 -21.15
C LEU A 68 13.06 -3.30 -19.63
N LEU A 69 13.34 -4.46 -19.01
CA LEU A 69 13.49 -4.62 -17.57
C LEU A 69 14.98 -4.56 -17.22
N ILE A 70 15.40 -3.54 -16.49
CA ILE A 70 16.78 -3.42 -15.99
C ILE A 70 16.82 -3.90 -14.55
N PRO A 71 17.51 -5.01 -14.24
CA PRO A 71 17.52 -5.59 -12.91
C PRO A 71 18.36 -4.74 -11.92
N ASP A 72 17.81 -4.51 -10.72
CA ASP A 72 18.52 -3.86 -9.64
C ASP A 72 19.31 -4.90 -8.85
N VAL A 73 20.63 -4.82 -8.90
CA VAL A 73 21.56 -5.75 -8.21
C VAL A 73 21.36 -5.80 -6.69
N ASN A 74 20.86 -4.72 -6.08
CA ASN A 74 20.63 -4.64 -4.64
C ASN A 74 19.31 -5.32 -4.21
N SER A 75 18.46 -5.71 -5.15
CA SER A 75 17.17 -6.34 -4.89
C SER A 75 17.23 -7.88 -4.87
N ALA A 76 18.39 -8.46 -5.14
CA ALA A 76 18.57 -9.91 -5.30
C ALA A 76 18.18 -10.70 -4.05
N ARG A 77 17.27 -11.65 -4.20
CA ARG A 77 16.82 -12.55 -3.14
C ARG A 77 16.41 -13.91 -3.71
N LEU A 78 16.55 -14.97 -2.92
CA LEU A 78 16.04 -16.30 -3.31
C LEU A 78 14.53 -16.34 -3.07
N ASP A 79 13.80 -16.98 -4.00
CA ASP A 79 12.36 -17.22 -3.86
C ASP A 79 12.13 -18.41 -2.91
N PRO A 80 11.51 -18.23 -1.74
CA PRO A 80 11.30 -19.33 -0.80
C PRO A 80 10.12 -20.26 -1.17
N PHE A 81 9.39 -19.96 -2.25
CA PHE A 81 8.19 -20.70 -2.64
C PHE A 81 8.36 -21.51 -3.92
N ARG A 82 9.55 -21.51 -4.51
CA ARG A 82 9.85 -22.29 -5.70
C ARG A 82 10.55 -23.59 -5.35
N GLU A 83 10.15 -24.69 -6.00
CA GLU A 83 10.81 -25.98 -5.87
C GLU A 83 12.24 -25.91 -6.41
N GLU A 84 12.43 -25.34 -7.59
CA GLU A 84 13.73 -25.09 -8.18
C GLU A 84 14.34 -23.79 -7.67
N PRO A 85 15.64 -23.76 -7.29
CA PRO A 85 16.32 -22.56 -6.82
C PRO A 85 16.16 -21.39 -7.80
N THR A 86 15.41 -20.39 -7.41
CA THR A 86 15.07 -19.23 -8.25
C THR A 86 15.54 -17.94 -7.57
N LEU A 87 16.32 -17.14 -8.29
CA LEU A 87 16.73 -15.80 -7.84
C LEU A 87 15.75 -14.76 -8.35
N ILE A 88 15.19 -13.94 -7.47
CA ILE A 88 14.35 -12.82 -7.83
C ILE A 88 15.20 -11.56 -7.93
N LEU A 89 15.01 -10.79 -9.01
CA LEU A 89 15.55 -9.45 -9.21
C LEU A 89 14.40 -8.49 -9.49
N THR A 90 14.26 -7.46 -8.66
CA THR A 90 13.31 -6.36 -8.94
C THR A 90 13.91 -5.43 -9.99
N CYS A 91 13.12 -5.06 -10.98
CA CYS A 91 13.57 -4.32 -12.16
C CYS A 91 12.97 -2.92 -12.22
N ASP A 92 13.73 -2.01 -12.80
CA ASP A 92 13.19 -0.77 -13.35
C ASP A 92 12.73 -1.02 -14.78
N VAL A 93 11.67 -0.36 -15.21
CA VAL A 93 11.22 -0.39 -16.60
C VAL A 93 11.76 0.83 -17.33
N VAL A 94 12.40 0.60 -18.46
CA VAL A 94 13.05 1.66 -19.25
C VAL A 94 12.64 1.66 -20.71
N GLU A 95 12.75 2.83 -21.33
CA GLU A 95 12.61 2.99 -22.78
C GLU A 95 13.84 2.42 -23.50
N PRO A 96 13.68 1.57 -24.53
CA PRO A 96 14.82 1.00 -25.26
C PRO A 96 15.67 2.03 -26.00
N SER A 97 15.09 3.18 -26.36
CA SER A 97 15.74 4.21 -27.17
C SER A 97 16.84 4.98 -26.45
N ASP A 98 16.72 5.19 -25.14
CA ASP A 98 17.63 6.03 -24.36
C ASP A 98 17.92 5.49 -22.95
N LEU A 99 17.38 4.32 -22.61
CA LEU A 99 17.51 3.62 -21.33
C LEU A 99 17.07 4.47 -20.11
N LYS A 100 16.23 5.48 -20.34
CA LYS A 100 15.63 6.24 -19.24
C LYS A 100 14.43 5.51 -18.66
N GLY A 101 14.23 5.70 -17.34
CA GLY A 101 13.07 5.16 -16.66
C GLY A 101 11.77 5.56 -17.34
N TYR A 102 10.92 4.58 -17.64
CA TYR A 102 9.61 4.81 -18.23
C TYR A 102 8.74 5.68 -17.31
N ASP A 103 8.08 6.69 -17.88
CA ASP A 103 7.32 7.66 -17.09
C ASP A 103 6.22 7.04 -16.23
N ARG A 104 5.57 5.98 -16.74
CA ARG A 104 4.49 5.28 -16.06
C ARG A 104 4.97 4.10 -15.20
N ASP A 105 6.29 3.85 -15.12
CA ASP A 105 6.86 2.89 -14.18
C ASP A 105 6.84 3.46 -12.76
N PRO A 106 6.07 2.83 -11.82
CA PRO A 106 5.95 3.34 -10.47
C PRO A 106 7.28 3.36 -9.69
N ARG A 107 8.17 2.39 -9.92
CA ARG A 107 9.46 2.32 -9.23
C ARG A 107 10.40 3.42 -9.71
N SER A 108 10.46 3.68 -11.01
CA SER A 108 11.21 4.81 -11.57
C SER A 108 10.66 6.16 -11.08
N LEU A 109 9.33 6.27 -10.95
CA LEU A 109 8.68 7.46 -10.37
C LEU A 109 9.12 7.66 -8.92
N ALA A 110 9.14 6.62 -8.09
CA ALA A 110 9.58 6.70 -6.70
C ALA A 110 11.05 7.13 -6.59
N LYS A 111 11.93 6.66 -7.49
CA LYS A 111 13.32 7.13 -7.60
C LYS A 111 13.41 8.62 -7.97
N ARG A 112 12.54 9.10 -8.88
CA ARG A 112 12.45 10.54 -9.20
C ARG A 112 12.01 11.35 -7.98
N ALA A 113 11.08 10.82 -7.17
CA ALA A 113 10.63 11.47 -5.94
C ALA A 113 11.76 11.62 -4.91
N GLU A 114 12.57 10.57 -4.67
CA GLU A 114 13.75 10.67 -3.81
C GLU A 114 14.79 11.67 -4.36
N ALA A 115 15.01 11.68 -5.67
CA ALA A 115 15.90 12.62 -6.31
C ALA A 115 15.40 14.08 -6.18
N TYR A 116 14.09 14.28 -6.31
CA TYR A 116 13.47 15.59 -6.12
C TYR A 116 13.63 16.10 -4.69
N LEU A 117 13.43 15.26 -3.67
CA LEU A 117 13.65 15.65 -2.28
C LEU A 117 15.06 16.22 -2.09
N LYS A 118 16.07 15.52 -2.59
CA LYS A 118 17.50 15.98 -2.53
C LYS A 118 17.72 17.29 -3.29
N SER A 119 17.24 17.37 -4.54
CA SER A 119 17.47 18.54 -5.40
C SER A 119 16.70 19.78 -4.92
N SER A 120 15.56 19.60 -4.25
CA SER A 120 14.80 20.71 -3.64
C SER A 120 15.51 21.37 -2.47
N GLY A 121 16.50 20.70 -1.86
CA GLY A 121 17.22 21.15 -0.68
C GLY A 121 16.41 21.08 0.62
N LEU A 122 15.17 20.56 0.58
CA LEU A 122 14.29 20.45 1.75
C LEU A 122 14.64 19.25 2.64
N GLY A 123 15.32 18.26 2.09
CA GLY A 123 15.78 17.08 2.79
C GLY A 123 16.68 16.25 1.89
N ASP A 124 17.24 15.17 2.41
CA ASP A 124 18.04 14.20 1.65
C ASP A 124 17.51 12.77 1.76
N THR A 125 16.73 12.48 2.79
CA THR A 125 16.18 11.16 3.07
C THR A 125 14.73 11.27 3.55
N ALA A 126 13.86 10.48 2.97
CA ALA A 126 12.49 10.29 3.43
C ALA A 126 12.34 8.85 3.94
N TYR A 127 11.91 8.70 5.19
CA TYR A 127 11.60 7.39 5.76
C TYR A 127 10.10 7.14 5.77
N PHE A 128 9.74 5.91 5.39
CA PHE A 128 8.37 5.41 5.38
C PHE A 128 8.26 4.12 6.19
N GLY A 129 7.18 3.99 6.95
CA GLY A 129 6.82 2.79 7.70
C GLY A 129 5.32 2.53 7.52
N PRO A 130 4.89 1.89 6.44
CA PRO A 130 3.51 1.48 6.27
C PRO A 130 3.17 0.27 7.14
N GLU A 131 1.92 0.22 7.60
CA GLU A 131 1.31 -0.86 8.38
C GLU A 131 0.15 -1.46 7.57
N PRO A 132 0.43 -2.30 6.53
CA PRO A 132 -0.63 -2.88 5.72
C PRO A 132 -1.33 -4.02 6.45
N GLU A 133 -2.62 -3.84 6.73
CA GLU A 133 -3.51 -4.87 7.24
C GLU A 133 -4.04 -5.73 6.08
N PHE A 134 -4.39 -6.98 6.38
CA PHE A 134 -4.92 -7.93 5.40
C PHE A 134 -5.87 -8.93 6.04
N PHE A 135 -6.69 -9.60 5.22
CA PHE A 135 -7.52 -10.69 5.66
C PHE A 135 -7.03 -12.03 5.12
N VAL A 136 -7.20 -13.08 5.91
CA VAL A 136 -7.02 -14.48 5.47
C VAL A 136 -8.32 -15.23 5.66
N PHE A 137 -8.79 -15.86 4.57
CA PHE A 137 -10.02 -16.63 4.54
C PHE A 137 -9.77 -18.09 4.16
N ASP A 138 -10.68 -18.99 4.57
CA ASP A 138 -10.66 -20.40 4.15
C ASP A 138 -11.14 -20.58 2.71
N GLY A 139 -11.85 -19.61 2.16
CA GLY A 139 -12.25 -19.57 0.77
C GLY A 139 -13.15 -18.40 0.44
N VAL A 140 -13.12 -17.99 -0.82
CA VAL A 140 -13.97 -16.94 -1.37
C VAL A 140 -14.53 -17.40 -2.71
N ALA A 141 -15.84 -17.25 -2.89
CA ALA A 141 -16.51 -17.48 -4.16
C ALA A 141 -17.34 -16.25 -4.52
N TRP A 142 -17.39 -15.90 -5.79
CA TRP A 142 -18.24 -14.81 -6.27
C TRP A 142 -18.78 -15.09 -7.67
N THR A 143 -19.91 -14.47 -7.98
CA THR A 143 -20.50 -14.42 -9.30
C THR A 143 -20.78 -12.96 -9.66
N ASP A 144 -20.59 -12.63 -10.93
CA ASP A 144 -20.84 -11.29 -11.50
C ASP A 144 -21.21 -11.49 -12.97
N ASP A 145 -22.48 -11.86 -13.22
CA ASP A 145 -23.04 -12.11 -14.54
C ASP A 145 -24.45 -11.53 -14.69
N MET A 146 -25.05 -11.69 -15.87
CA MET A 146 -26.36 -11.12 -16.17
C MET A 146 -27.50 -11.71 -15.31
N SER A 147 -27.32 -12.88 -14.70
CA SER A 147 -28.32 -13.54 -13.87
C SER A 147 -28.25 -13.15 -12.40
N GLY A 148 -27.09 -12.58 -11.96
CA GLY A 148 -26.94 -12.17 -10.58
C GLY A 148 -25.51 -11.76 -10.22
N CYS A 149 -25.44 -11.08 -9.08
CA CYS A 149 -24.20 -10.68 -8.44
C CYS A 149 -24.21 -11.19 -7.00
N SER A 150 -23.21 -11.96 -6.62
CA SER A 150 -23.08 -12.45 -5.25
C SER A 150 -21.64 -12.72 -4.86
N PHE A 151 -21.38 -12.73 -3.56
CA PHE A 151 -20.12 -13.26 -3.02
C PHE A 151 -20.37 -14.03 -1.73
N LYS A 152 -19.52 -15.01 -1.46
CA LYS A 152 -19.54 -15.80 -0.25
C LYS A 152 -18.14 -15.98 0.30
N ILE A 153 -17.94 -15.62 1.55
CA ILE A 153 -16.68 -15.79 2.27
C ILE A 153 -16.82 -16.93 3.26
N LYS A 154 -15.89 -17.88 3.21
CA LYS A 154 -15.72 -18.93 4.20
C LYS A 154 -14.57 -18.53 5.14
N SER A 155 -14.82 -18.50 6.44
CA SER A 155 -13.82 -18.23 7.47
C SER A 155 -14.18 -18.98 8.75
N ASP A 156 -13.25 -19.78 9.26
CA ASP A 156 -13.44 -20.49 10.54
C ASP A 156 -13.48 -19.54 11.73
N GLU A 157 -12.83 -18.37 11.63
CA GLU A 157 -12.94 -17.29 12.61
C GLU A 157 -14.18 -16.40 12.43
N GLY A 158 -14.87 -16.53 11.29
CA GLY A 158 -16.04 -15.72 10.96
C GLY A 158 -17.16 -15.90 11.98
N PHE A 159 -17.76 -14.78 12.42
CA PHE A 159 -18.91 -14.80 13.34
C PHE A 159 -20.08 -15.65 12.82
N TRP A 160 -20.29 -15.71 11.50
CA TRP A 160 -21.31 -16.53 10.83
C TRP A 160 -20.99 -18.01 10.82
N SER A 161 -19.78 -18.44 11.15
CA SER A 161 -19.36 -19.85 11.18
C SER A 161 -19.60 -20.52 12.55
N ARG A 162 -20.25 -19.84 13.49
CA ARG A 162 -20.59 -20.41 14.79
C ARG A 162 -21.64 -21.51 14.64
N GLY A 163 -21.38 -22.64 15.29
CA GLY A 163 -22.27 -23.80 15.22
C GLY A 163 -22.13 -24.67 13.97
N ILE A 164 -21.18 -24.31 13.07
CA ILE A 164 -20.83 -25.17 11.93
C ILE A 164 -19.65 -26.05 12.38
N GLU A 165 -19.77 -27.36 12.18
CA GLU A 165 -18.66 -28.28 12.35
C GLU A 165 -17.65 -28.08 11.21
N SER A 166 -16.38 -27.93 11.57
CA SER A 166 -15.26 -27.89 10.64
C SER A 166 -14.59 -29.27 10.56
N GLU A 167 -13.70 -29.46 9.59
CA GLU A 167 -12.89 -30.67 9.44
C GLU A 167 -12.11 -31.03 10.73
N HIS A 168 -11.75 -30.01 11.50
CA HIS A 168 -11.03 -30.13 12.77
C HIS A 168 -11.93 -30.04 14.01
N GLY A 169 -13.26 -30.11 13.85
CA GLY A 169 -14.27 -29.99 14.90
C GLY A 169 -14.76 -28.57 15.15
N ASN A 170 -15.73 -28.44 16.03
CA ASN A 170 -16.25 -27.13 16.43
C ASN A 170 -15.36 -26.54 17.54
N HIS A 171 -14.51 -25.57 17.19
CA HIS A 171 -13.58 -24.99 18.15
C HIS A 171 -14.25 -24.06 19.18
N GLY A 172 -15.42 -23.46 18.89
CA GLY A 172 -16.13 -22.55 19.82
C GLY A 172 -15.40 -21.24 20.13
N HIS A 173 -14.10 -21.24 20.06
CA HIS A 173 -13.24 -20.08 20.32
C HIS A 173 -13.11 -19.23 19.04
N ARG A 174 -13.92 -18.18 18.94
CA ARG A 174 -13.91 -17.24 17.80
C ARG A 174 -13.97 -15.81 18.26
N PRO A 175 -13.29 -14.89 17.57
CA PRO A 175 -13.44 -13.46 17.80
C PRO A 175 -14.91 -13.03 17.61
N ARG A 176 -15.31 -12.02 18.36
CA ARG A 176 -16.58 -11.31 18.07
C ARG A 176 -16.35 -10.29 16.95
N VAL A 177 -17.44 -9.81 16.36
CA VAL A 177 -17.40 -8.63 15.48
C VAL A 177 -16.70 -7.50 16.25
N LYS A 178 -15.68 -6.89 15.66
CA LYS A 178 -14.80 -5.88 16.27
C LYS A 178 -14.06 -6.35 17.55
N GLY A 179 -13.92 -7.65 17.75
CA GLY A 179 -13.32 -8.25 18.94
C GLY A 179 -12.05 -9.07 18.67
N GLY A 180 -11.42 -8.88 17.51
CA GLY A 180 -10.22 -9.62 17.10
C GLY A 180 -8.89 -9.04 17.54
N TYR A 181 -8.87 -7.87 18.22
CA TYR A 181 -7.60 -7.21 18.54
C TYR A 181 -6.81 -7.96 19.62
N VAL A 182 -5.67 -8.52 19.23
CA VAL A 182 -4.65 -9.19 20.03
C VAL A 182 -5.16 -10.25 21.04
N PRO A 183 -6.11 -11.14 20.69
CA PRO A 183 -6.47 -12.22 21.58
C PRO A 183 -5.36 -13.28 21.60
N VAL A 184 -5.29 -14.07 22.67
CA VAL A 184 -4.39 -15.22 22.69
C VAL A 184 -5.05 -16.43 22.05
N SER A 185 -4.24 -17.40 21.59
CA SER A 185 -4.73 -18.70 21.14
C SER A 185 -5.58 -19.38 22.22
N PRO A 186 -6.63 -20.14 21.86
CA PRO A 186 -7.02 -20.54 20.50
C PRO A 186 -7.97 -19.58 19.79
N VAL A 187 -8.30 -18.41 20.37
CA VAL A 187 -9.15 -17.40 19.70
C VAL A 187 -8.44 -16.84 18.48
N ASP A 188 -7.16 -16.49 18.60
CA ASP A 188 -6.27 -16.23 17.48
C ASP A 188 -5.78 -17.57 16.91
N SER A 189 -6.34 -18.00 15.79
CA SER A 189 -5.98 -19.26 15.14
C SER A 189 -4.87 -19.13 14.09
N PHE A 190 -4.38 -17.90 13.82
CA PHE A 190 -3.41 -17.61 12.76
C PHE A 190 -1.99 -17.34 13.27
N GLY A 191 -1.71 -17.56 14.56
CA GLY A 191 -0.41 -17.24 15.17
C GLY A 191 0.77 -17.90 14.46
N ASP A 192 0.70 -19.22 14.22
CA ASP A 192 1.78 -19.97 13.57
C ASP A 192 1.96 -19.55 12.09
N MET A 193 0.86 -19.32 11.36
CA MET A 193 0.93 -18.85 9.97
C MET A 193 1.61 -17.47 9.87
N ARG A 194 1.27 -16.51 10.76
CA ARG A 194 1.94 -15.20 10.80
C ARG A 194 3.41 -15.33 11.19
N SER A 195 3.74 -16.26 12.07
CA SER A 195 5.14 -16.55 12.44
C SER A 195 5.93 -17.04 11.24
N GLU A 196 5.38 -17.96 10.44
CA GLU A 196 6.02 -18.42 9.19
C GLU A 196 6.15 -17.29 8.17
N MET A 197 5.10 -16.49 7.95
CA MET A 197 5.17 -15.28 7.11
C MET A 197 6.33 -14.37 7.54
N SER A 198 6.47 -14.14 8.85
CA SER A 198 7.51 -13.29 9.42
C SER A 198 8.92 -13.85 9.18
N LEU A 199 9.13 -15.13 9.39
CA LEU A 199 10.42 -15.79 9.14
C LEU A 199 10.81 -15.74 7.67
N LEU A 200 9.86 -15.95 6.75
CA LEU A 200 10.11 -15.89 5.32
C LEU A 200 10.33 -14.44 4.82
N LEU A 201 9.74 -13.44 5.47
CA LEU A 201 10.06 -12.04 5.23
C LEU A 201 11.49 -11.70 5.64
N GLU A 202 11.90 -12.10 6.85
CA GLU A 202 13.26 -11.94 7.35
C GLU A 202 14.30 -12.62 6.42
N GLN A 203 13.99 -13.81 5.94
CA GLN A 203 14.84 -14.54 5.00
C GLN A 203 15.01 -13.79 3.67
N GLN A 204 14.00 -13.03 3.24
CA GLN A 204 14.03 -12.19 2.05
C GLN A 204 14.57 -10.77 2.30
N GLY A 205 15.09 -10.50 3.49
CA GLY A 205 15.71 -9.22 3.85
C GLY A 205 14.73 -8.13 4.29
N VAL A 206 13.48 -8.49 4.62
CA VAL A 206 12.48 -7.56 5.17
C VAL A 206 12.41 -7.72 6.68
N PRO A 207 12.97 -6.79 7.49
CA PRO A 207 12.99 -6.91 8.94
C PRO A 207 11.58 -6.77 9.52
N VAL A 208 11.15 -7.77 10.30
CA VAL A 208 9.84 -7.79 10.99
C VAL A 208 10.00 -7.28 12.42
N GLU A 209 9.09 -6.43 12.88
CA GLU A 209 9.08 -5.89 14.24
C GLU A 209 7.99 -6.52 15.14
N ILE A 210 6.82 -6.82 14.53
CA ILE A 210 5.67 -7.35 15.26
C ILE A 210 4.69 -8.03 14.30
N HIS A 211 3.91 -8.97 14.82
CA HIS A 211 2.69 -9.43 14.13
C HIS A 211 1.58 -9.70 15.14
N HIS A 212 0.35 -9.48 14.75
CA HIS A 212 -0.80 -9.71 15.60
C HIS A 212 -2.09 -9.92 14.78
N HIS A 213 -3.14 -10.38 15.47
CA HIS A 213 -4.51 -10.36 14.95
C HIS A 213 -5.06 -8.95 15.11
N GLU A 214 -5.79 -8.48 14.11
CA GLU A 214 -6.40 -7.16 14.06
C GLU A 214 -7.87 -7.16 14.54
N VAL A 215 -8.50 -5.97 14.54
CA VAL A 215 -9.80 -5.71 15.17
C VAL A 215 -10.94 -6.51 14.56
N ALA A 216 -10.97 -6.68 13.23
CA ALA A 216 -12.03 -7.47 12.59
C ALA A 216 -11.92 -8.95 12.96
N GLY A 217 -13.06 -9.53 13.31
CA GLY A 217 -13.13 -10.88 13.90
C GLY A 217 -12.99 -12.05 12.93
N ALA A 218 -12.84 -11.83 11.63
CA ALA A 218 -12.84 -12.90 10.63
C ALA A 218 -11.49 -13.03 9.90
N GLY A 219 -10.40 -13.12 10.65
CA GLY A 219 -9.07 -13.36 10.11
C GLY A 219 -8.36 -12.11 9.60
N GLN A 220 -8.60 -10.94 10.21
CA GLN A 220 -7.82 -9.73 9.93
C GLN A 220 -6.50 -9.75 10.69
N LEU A 221 -5.41 -9.53 9.97
CA LEU A 221 -4.05 -9.68 10.46
C LEU A 221 -3.20 -8.47 10.07
N GLU A 222 -2.12 -8.25 10.85
CA GLU A 222 -1.09 -7.27 10.54
C GLU A 222 0.30 -7.86 10.82
N ILE A 223 1.27 -7.50 9.96
CA ILE A 223 2.69 -7.76 10.15
C ILE A 223 3.42 -6.41 10.02
N GLY A 224 3.83 -5.86 11.15
CA GLY A 224 4.62 -4.65 11.22
C GLY A 224 6.08 -4.92 10.87
N THR A 225 6.61 -4.15 9.93
CA THR A 225 7.99 -4.24 9.46
C THR A 225 8.71 -2.93 9.69
N LYS A 226 10.04 -2.98 9.79
CA LYS A 226 10.87 -1.81 10.02
C LYS A 226 10.66 -0.75 8.93
N PHE A 227 10.76 0.53 9.31
CA PHE A 227 10.78 1.63 8.34
C PHE A 227 12.05 1.62 7.49
N SER A 228 11.96 2.13 6.27
CA SER A 228 13.11 2.35 5.38
C SER A 228 12.90 3.55 4.45
N THR A 229 13.82 3.78 3.51
CA THR A 229 13.69 4.83 2.49
C THR A 229 12.52 4.54 1.55
N LEU A 230 12.06 5.53 0.83
CA LEU A 230 10.84 5.46 0.03
C LEU A 230 10.83 4.27 -0.93
N VAL A 231 11.86 4.14 -1.78
CA VAL A 231 11.93 3.07 -2.78
C VAL A 231 12.07 1.70 -2.12
N GLU A 232 13.04 1.56 -1.21
CA GLU A 232 13.27 0.29 -0.52
C GLU A 232 12.03 -0.17 0.25
N ARG A 233 11.33 0.75 0.91
CA ARG A 233 10.13 0.41 1.67
C ARG A 233 8.95 0.02 0.76
N ALA A 234 8.85 0.61 -0.43
CA ALA A 234 7.88 0.19 -1.43
C ALA A 234 8.22 -1.20 -1.99
N ASP A 235 9.50 -1.49 -2.28
CA ASP A 235 9.97 -2.82 -2.66
C ASP A 235 9.60 -3.86 -1.57
N TRP A 236 9.86 -3.57 -0.29
CA TRP A 236 9.50 -4.45 0.83
C TRP A 236 8.00 -4.67 0.95
N ASN A 237 7.18 -3.69 0.61
CA ASN A 237 5.73 -3.85 0.64
C ASN A 237 5.24 -4.85 -0.43
N GLN A 238 5.88 -4.90 -1.59
CA GLN A 238 5.59 -5.91 -2.62
C GLN A 238 6.06 -7.30 -2.17
N ILE A 239 7.25 -7.41 -1.57
CA ILE A 239 7.74 -8.67 -0.97
C ILE A 239 6.78 -9.16 0.11
N LEU A 240 6.28 -8.28 0.96
CA LEU A 240 5.31 -8.59 2.01
C LEU A 240 4.02 -9.16 1.41
N LYS A 241 3.43 -8.50 0.41
CA LYS A 241 2.22 -8.98 -0.26
C LYS A 241 2.45 -10.35 -0.90
N TYR A 242 3.55 -10.53 -1.62
CA TYR A 242 3.92 -11.80 -2.24
C TYR A 242 4.04 -12.92 -1.21
N THR A 243 4.75 -12.68 -0.12
CA THR A 243 4.97 -13.66 0.96
C THR A 243 3.65 -14.07 1.62
N ILE A 244 2.80 -13.08 1.97
CA ILE A 244 1.50 -13.33 2.60
C ILE A 244 0.59 -14.18 1.70
N HIS A 245 0.49 -13.84 0.41
CA HIS A 245 -0.32 -14.62 -0.53
C HIS A 245 0.15 -16.07 -0.66
N ASN A 246 1.47 -16.28 -0.77
CA ASN A 246 2.02 -17.62 -0.95
C ASN A 246 1.93 -18.47 0.32
N VAL A 247 2.21 -17.92 1.50
CA VAL A 247 2.04 -18.65 2.78
C VAL A 247 0.58 -19.02 2.98
N ALA A 248 -0.36 -18.09 2.78
CA ALA A 248 -1.78 -18.40 2.87
C ALA A 248 -2.16 -19.55 1.93
N HIS A 249 -1.66 -19.54 0.70
CA HIS A 249 -1.88 -20.61 -0.28
C HIS A 249 -1.34 -21.97 0.19
N VAL A 250 -0.14 -22.01 0.75
CA VAL A 250 0.46 -23.25 1.32
C VAL A 250 -0.40 -23.83 2.45
N TYR A 251 -1.04 -22.95 3.26
CA TYR A 251 -1.98 -23.35 4.32
C TYR A 251 -3.38 -23.72 3.79
N GLY A 252 -3.60 -23.77 2.48
CA GLY A 252 -4.92 -24.04 1.89
C GLY A 252 -5.92 -22.90 2.10
N LYS A 253 -5.43 -21.68 2.34
CA LYS A 253 -6.23 -20.47 2.58
C LYS A 253 -5.97 -19.43 1.48
N THR A 254 -6.68 -18.31 1.56
CA THR A 254 -6.50 -17.19 0.63
C THR A 254 -6.38 -15.88 1.40
N ALA A 255 -5.38 -15.07 1.04
CA ALA A 255 -5.19 -13.74 1.62
C ALA A 255 -5.71 -12.65 0.66
N THR A 256 -6.16 -11.54 1.24
CA THR A 256 -6.56 -10.36 0.47
C THR A 256 -6.18 -9.06 1.17
N PHE A 257 -5.72 -8.09 0.37
CA PHE A 257 -5.48 -6.70 0.77
C PHE A 257 -6.67 -5.79 0.42
N MET A 258 -7.82 -6.35 0.14
CA MET A 258 -9.06 -5.62 -0.11
C MET A 258 -9.46 -4.80 1.12
N PRO A 259 -9.68 -3.46 1.01
CA PRO A 259 -9.91 -2.61 2.17
C PRO A 259 -11.17 -2.93 2.98
N LYS A 260 -12.23 -3.42 2.33
CA LYS A 260 -13.50 -3.74 2.99
C LYS A 260 -14.15 -4.99 2.40
N PRO A 261 -13.63 -6.19 2.72
CA PRO A 261 -14.21 -7.43 2.20
C PRO A 261 -15.47 -7.88 2.97
N ILE A 262 -15.63 -7.43 4.22
CA ILE A 262 -16.71 -7.89 5.13
C ILE A 262 -17.62 -6.72 5.50
N VAL A 263 -18.93 -6.95 5.39
CA VAL A 263 -19.96 -6.01 5.84
C VAL A 263 -20.10 -6.08 7.37
N GLY A 264 -20.21 -4.92 8.04
CA GLY A 264 -20.50 -4.85 9.47
C GLY A 264 -19.33 -5.06 10.41
N ASP A 265 -18.11 -5.33 9.90
CA ASP A 265 -16.89 -5.40 10.69
C ASP A 265 -15.86 -4.35 10.21
N ASN A 266 -14.70 -4.22 10.86
CA ASN A 266 -13.66 -3.29 10.45
C ASN A 266 -13.07 -3.63 9.07
N GLY A 267 -12.55 -2.62 8.36
CA GLY A 267 -11.79 -2.79 7.12
C GLY A 267 -10.29 -2.71 7.37
N SER A 268 -9.50 -2.99 6.34
CA SER A 268 -8.03 -2.94 6.37
C SER A 268 -7.50 -1.58 5.96
N GLY A 269 -6.66 -0.99 6.81
CA GLY A 269 -5.87 0.19 6.53
C GLY A 269 -4.44 -0.14 6.10
N MET A 270 -3.77 0.84 5.55
CA MET A 270 -2.32 0.89 5.45
C MET A 270 -1.88 2.24 6.01
N HIS A 271 -1.77 2.33 7.33
CA HIS A 271 -1.32 3.55 7.97
C HIS A 271 0.14 3.81 7.59
N VAL A 272 0.45 5.03 7.15
CA VAL A 272 1.78 5.36 6.64
C VAL A 272 2.48 6.30 7.60
N HIS A 273 3.40 5.76 8.38
CA HIS A 273 4.36 6.54 9.15
C HIS A 273 5.40 7.15 8.21
N GLN A 274 5.74 8.42 8.44
CA GLN A 274 6.72 9.11 7.59
C GLN A 274 7.45 10.22 8.33
N SER A 275 8.70 10.47 7.90
CA SER A 275 9.54 11.57 8.37
C SER A 275 10.57 11.96 7.31
N ILE A 276 10.95 13.25 7.30
CA ILE A 276 11.98 13.80 6.41
C ILE A 276 13.23 14.10 7.22
N TRP A 277 14.37 13.76 6.65
CA TRP A 277 15.68 13.94 7.27
C TRP A 277 16.62 14.72 6.38
N LYS A 278 17.61 15.38 7.00
CA LYS A 278 18.69 16.05 6.32
C LYS A 278 19.97 15.96 7.16
N ASP A 279 21.08 15.59 6.54
CA ASP A 279 22.39 15.44 7.20
C ASP A 279 22.31 14.57 8.48
N GLY A 280 21.51 13.48 8.44
CA GLY A 280 21.31 12.56 9.55
C GLY A 280 20.46 13.12 10.70
N GLN A 281 19.78 14.26 10.51
CA GLN A 281 18.89 14.86 11.49
C GLN A 281 17.45 14.78 11.07
N ASN A 282 16.56 14.41 11.99
CA ASN A 282 15.12 14.36 11.78
C ASN A 282 14.52 15.77 11.77
N LEU A 283 14.05 16.23 10.62
CA LEU A 283 13.47 17.57 10.45
C LEU A 283 12.08 17.71 11.10
N PHE A 284 11.44 16.61 11.48
CA PHE A 284 10.14 16.64 12.16
C PHE A 284 10.26 16.92 13.66
N ALA A 285 11.45 16.73 14.24
CA ALA A 285 11.68 17.00 15.66
C ALA A 285 11.79 18.50 15.94
N GLY A 286 11.07 18.98 16.96
CA GLY A 286 11.08 20.38 17.37
C GLY A 286 10.48 20.57 18.76
N ASN A 287 10.14 21.82 19.07
CA ASN A 287 9.60 22.25 20.37
C ASN A 287 8.12 22.67 20.31
N GLY A 288 7.46 22.48 19.15
CA GLY A 288 6.05 22.81 18.98
C GLY A 288 5.12 21.74 19.51
N TYR A 289 3.87 21.78 19.05
CA TYR A 289 2.83 20.81 19.42
C TYR A 289 3.31 19.36 19.25
N ALA A 290 3.11 18.55 20.27
CA ALA A 290 3.54 17.15 20.34
C ALA A 290 5.04 16.94 20.05
N GLY A 291 5.89 17.97 20.21
CA GLY A 291 7.32 17.91 19.92
C GLY A 291 7.65 17.96 18.44
N LEU A 292 6.76 18.46 17.60
CA LEU A 292 6.98 18.71 16.18
C LEU A 292 7.69 20.05 15.93
N SER A 293 8.42 20.08 14.82
CA SER A 293 8.95 21.32 14.25
C SER A 293 7.90 22.04 13.40
N GLU A 294 8.15 23.29 13.06
CA GLU A 294 7.35 24.05 12.10
C GLU A 294 7.37 23.39 10.71
N PHE A 295 8.50 22.78 10.32
CA PHE A 295 8.62 21.98 9.10
C PHE A 295 7.58 20.84 9.07
N ALA A 296 7.45 20.09 10.17
CA ALA A 296 6.49 18.99 10.26
C ALA A 296 5.03 19.51 10.23
N LEU A 297 4.73 20.64 10.84
CA LEU A 297 3.39 21.24 10.78
C LEU A 297 3.04 21.66 9.35
N TYR A 298 3.94 22.30 8.62
CA TYR A 298 3.72 22.62 7.20
C TYR A 298 3.56 21.37 6.35
N TYR A 299 4.35 20.33 6.63
CA TYR A 299 4.24 19.05 5.95
C TYR A 299 2.84 18.42 6.15
N ILE A 300 2.32 18.44 7.38
CA ILE A 300 0.93 18.03 7.69
C ILE A 300 -0.07 18.90 6.92
N GLY A 301 0.15 20.21 6.90
CA GLY A 301 -0.71 21.17 6.19
C GLY A 301 -0.83 20.86 4.69
N GLY A 302 0.28 20.47 4.06
CA GLY A 302 0.30 20.03 2.67
C GLY A 302 -0.53 18.76 2.44
N ILE A 303 -0.34 17.73 3.29
CA ILE A 303 -1.11 16.50 3.19
C ILE A 303 -2.62 16.76 3.37
N ILE A 304 -3.03 17.56 4.35
CA ILE A 304 -4.43 17.90 4.58
C ILE A 304 -5.02 18.68 3.39
N LYS A 305 -4.28 19.66 2.86
CA LYS A 305 -4.72 20.46 1.70
C LYS A 305 -5.02 19.57 0.49
N HIS A 306 -4.12 18.64 0.19
CA HIS A 306 -4.20 17.78 -0.99
C HIS A 306 -4.88 16.43 -0.74
N ALA A 307 -5.46 16.21 0.47
CA ALA A 307 -5.94 14.89 0.89
C ALA A 307 -6.96 14.26 -0.07
N ARG A 308 -7.88 15.04 -0.64
CA ARG A 308 -8.90 14.53 -1.57
C ARG A 308 -8.28 14.08 -2.91
N ALA A 309 -7.27 14.78 -3.40
CA ALA A 309 -6.48 14.36 -4.57
C ALA A 309 -5.62 13.14 -4.24
N LEU A 310 -4.99 13.13 -3.06
CA LEU A 310 -4.23 11.99 -2.57
C LEU A 310 -5.07 10.73 -2.47
N ASN A 311 -6.35 10.82 -2.10
CA ASN A 311 -7.24 9.65 -2.00
C ASN A 311 -7.35 8.87 -3.31
N ALA A 312 -7.23 9.51 -4.48
CA ALA A 312 -7.20 8.79 -5.75
C ALA A 312 -6.04 7.78 -5.84
N ILE A 313 -4.91 8.06 -5.17
CA ILE A 313 -3.70 7.25 -5.18
C ILE A 313 -3.57 6.38 -3.92
N THR A 314 -3.94 6.92 -2.76
CA THR A 314 -3.82 6.23 -1.46
C THR A 314 -5.01 5.31 -1.15
N ASN A 315 -6.15 5.54 -1.80
CA ASN A 315 -7.40 4.80 -1.66
C ASN A 315 -7.98 4.51 -3.07
N PRO A 316 -7.26 3.69 -3.88
CA PRO A 316 -7.42 3.68 -5.32
C PRO A 316 -8.56 2.81 -5.83
N GLY A 317 -9.34 2.19 -4.96
CA GLY A 317 -10.44 1.31 -5.36
C GLY A 317 -11.80 1.84 -4.96
N THR A 318 -12.85 1.42 -5.66
CA THR A 318 -14.24 1.70 -5.25
C THR A 318 -14.54 1.08 -3.87
N ASN A 319 -13.87 -0.01 -3.52
CA ASN A 319 -13.98 -0.68 -2.22
C ASN A 319 -13.29 0.11 -1.09
N SER A 320 -12.30 0.95 -1.39
CA SER A 320 -11.63 1.83 -0.43
C SER A 320 -12.64 2.72 0.32
N TYR A 321 -13.66 3.21 -0.38
CA TYR A 321 -14.68 4.12 0.17
C TYR A 321 -15.78 3.40 0.95
N LYS A 322 -15.81 2.07 0.91
CA LYS A 322 -16.60 1.24 1.85
C LYS A 322 -15.88 1.08 3.19
N ARG A 323 -14.56 1.26 3.24
CA ARG A 323 -13.78 1.37 4.47
C ARG A 323 -13.84 2.78 5.05
N LEU A 324 -13.68 3.82 4.22
CA LEU A 324 -13.65 5.23 4.65
C LEU A 324 -15.05 5.74 5.03
N VAL A 325 -15.62 5.11 6.05
CA VAL A 325 -16.91 5.48 6.64
C VAL A 325 -16.74 5.67 8.15
N PRO A 326 -17.50 6.60 8.78
CA PRO A 326 -17.43 6.82 10.23
C PRO A 326 -17.71 5.55 11.04
N HIS A 327 -17.14 5.45 12.24
CA HIS A 327 -17.37 4.39 13.25
C HIS A 327 -16.74 3.02 12.99
N TYR A 328 -15.89 2.88 11.95
CA TYR A 328 -15.16 1.63 11.66
C TYR A 328 -13.63 1.81 11.74
N GLU A 329 -13.16 2.67 12.66
CA GLU A 329 -11.74 2.99 12.86
C GLU A 329 -11.01 3.55 11.63
N ALA A 330 -11.79 4.00 10.63
CA ALA A 330 -11.28 4.70 9.48
C ALA A 330 -11.47 6.21 9.65
N PRO A 331 -10.38 7.00 9.65
CA PRO A 331 -10.47 8.43 9.86
C PRO A 331 -10.97 9.11 8.59
N VAL A 332 -12.11 9.74 8.65
CA VAL A 332 -12.70 10.49 7.53
C VAL A 332 -12.51 12.00 7.66
N LYS A 333 -12.25 12.52 8.86
CA LYS A 333 -12.07 13.95 9.12
C LYS A 333 -10.62 14.37 8.87
N LEU A 334 -10.43 15.37 8.03
CA LEU A 334 -9.11 15.94 7.70
C LEU A 334 -8.63 16.84 8.82
N ALA A 335 -8.08 16.22 9.83
CA ALA A 335 -7.54 16.85 11.02
C ALA A 335 -6.26 16.13 11.47
N TYR A 336 -5.47 16.80 12.30
CA TYR A 336 -4.32 16.18 12.94
C TYR A 336 -4.44 16.27 14.47
N SER A 337 -3.86 15.28 15.15
CA SER A 337 -3.87 15.26 16.62
C SER A 337 -2.80 14.30 17.18
N ALA A 338 -2.30 14.62 18.38
CA ALA A 338 -1.37 13.77 19.10
C ALA A 338 -2.11 12.59 19.74
N ARG A 339 -1.59 11.36 19.53
CA ARG A 339 -2.09 10.11 20.15
C ARG A 339 -3.56 9.77 19.84
N ASN A 340 -4.20 10.47 18.95
CA ASN A 340 -5.62 10.34 18.63
C ASN A 340 -5.83 9.54 17.34
N ARG A 341 -6.40 8.33 17.46
CA ARG A 341 -6.65 7.43 16.34
C ARG A 341 -7.86 7.81 15.48
N SER A 342 -8.69 8.77 15.90
CA SER A 342 -9.81 9.29 15.11
C SER A 342 -9.42 10.37 14.11
N ALA A 343 -8.20 10.93 14.21
CA ALA A 343 -7.66 11.92 13.28
C ALA A 343 -7.04 11.26 12.04
N SER A 344 -7.17 11.88 10.87
CA SER A 344 -6.57 11.39 9.63
C SER A 344 -5.05 11.48 9.61
N ILE A 345 -4.48 12.44 10.35
CA ILE A 345 -3.05 12.53 10.63
C ILE A 345 -2.83 12.42 12.14
N ARG A 346 -2.23 11.31 12.55
CA ARG A 346 -1.89 11.09 13.96
C ARG A 346 -0.40 11.36 14.17
N ILE A 347 -0.08 11.95 15.34
CA ILE A 347 1.31 12.11 15.78
C ILE A 347 1.53 11.09 16.90
N PRO A 348 2.25 9.98 16.64
CA PRO A 348 2.55 8.97 17.65
C PRO A 348 3.38 9.55 18.80
N TYR A 349 3.14 9.05 20.03
CA TYR A 349 4.02 9.37 21.15
C TYR A 349 5.38 8.70 20.98
N VAL A 350 6.46 9.48 21.09
CA VAL A 350 7.84 8.98 21.08
C VAL A 350 8.67 9.77 22.04
N GLY A 351 9.40 9.08 22.90
CA GLY A 351 10.32 9.70 23.87
C GLY A 351 11.61 10.26 23.22
N ASN A 352 12.05 9.65 22.09
CA ASN A 352 13.27 10.05 21.41
C ASN A 352 12.97 10.98 20.21
N PRO A 353 13.59 12.16 20.11
CA PRO A 353 13.44 13.07 18.97
C PRO A 353 13.72 12.41 17.61
N LYS A 354 14.67 11.47 17.54
CA LYS A 354 14.96 10.72 16.31
C LYS A 354 13.77 9.89 15.80
N GLY A 355 12.89 9.46 16.68
CA GLY A 355 11.68 8.71 16.31
C GLY A 355 10.48 9.61 15.95
N ARG A 356 10.63 10.93 15.95
CA ARG A 356 9.53 11.85 15.66
C ARG A 356 9.04 11.68 14.24
N ARG A 357 7.73 11.46 14.08
CA ARG A 357 7.10 11.15 12.80
C ARG A 357 5.62 11.52 12.82
N ILE A 358 4.99 11.51 11.66
CA ILE A 358 3.54 11.56 11.51
C ILE A 358 3.04 10.25 10.94
N GLU A 359 1.76 9.97 11.09
CA GLU A 359 1.07 8.80 10.58
C GLU A 359 -0.16 9.26 9.80
N ALA A 360 -0.13 9.06 8.48
CA ALA A 360 -1.32 9.23 7.64
C ALA A 360 -2.17 7.95 7.74
N ARG A 361 -3.43 8.08 8.19
CA ARG A 361 -4.27 6.93 8.53
C ARG A 361 -5.34 6.59 7.50
N PHE A 362 -5.60 7.47 6.53
CA PHE A 362 -6.59 7.22 5.48
C PHE A 362 -6.13 6.24 4.40
N PRO A 363 -4.82 6.07 4.05
CA PRO A 363 -4.41 5.12 3.04
C PRO A 363 -4.86 3.70 3.36
N ASP A 364 -5.01 2.88 2.31
CA ASP A 364 -5.33 1.46 2.44
C ASP A 364 -4.39 0.57 1.61
N PRO A 365 -4.33 -0.75 1.90
CA PRO A 365 -3.33 -1.63 1.32
C PRO A 365 -3.56 -1.99 -0.15
N LEU A 366 -4.65 -1.52 -0.77
CA LEU A 366 -4.86 -1.62 -2.21
C LEU A 366 -3.95 -0.67 -3.00
N ALA A 367 -3.46 0.39 -2.33
CA ALA A 367 -2.60 1.39 -2.94
C ALA A 367 -1.30 0.78 -3.49
N ASN A 368 -0.88 1.30 -4.65
CA ASN A 368 0.47 1.08 -5.16
C ASN A 368 1.47 1.80 -4.23
N PRO A 369 2.38 1.09 -3.53
CA PRO A 369 3.22 1.70 -2.51
C PRO A 369 4.17 2.76 -3.08
N TYR A 370 4.72 2.56 -4.28
CA TYR A 370 5.60 3.52 -4.93
C TYR A 370 4.88 4.85 -5.19
N LEU A 371 3.66 4.78 -5.72
CA LEU A 371 2.84 5.96 -6.02
C LEU A 371 2.34 6.62 -4.73
N ALA A 372 1.86 5.84 -3.78
CA ALA A 372 1.27 6.35 -2.54
C ALA A 372 2.31 7.09 -1.68
N PHE A 373 3.50 6.51 -1.48
CA PHE A 373 4.55 7.14 -0.68
C PHE A 373 5.09 8.38 -1.38
N SER A 374 5.29 8.32 -2.70
CA SER A 374 5.71 9.49 -3.49
C SER A 374 4.70 10.62 -3.41
N ALA A 375 3.41 10.33 -3.59
CA ALA A 375 2.35 11.34 -3.54
C ALA A 375 2.22 11.99 -2.16
N LEU A 376 2.28 11.19 -1.07
CA LEU A 376 2.27 11.70 0.30
C LEU A 376 3.45 12.63 0.57
N MET A 377 4.66 12.24 0.13
CA MET A 377 5.85 13.08 0.26
C MET A 377 5.71 14.37 -0.54
N MET A 378 5.28 14.31 -1.79
CA MET A 378 5.13 15.49 -2.64
C MET A 378 4.10 16.48 -2.07
N ALA A 379 2.98 16.00 -1.52
CA ALA A 379 2.01 16.83 -0.82
C ALA A 379 2.59 17.50 0.42
N GLY A 380 3.33 16.75 1.23
CA GLY A 380 4.01 17.29 2.41
C GLY A 380 5.05 18.34 2.04
N LEU A 381 5.86 18.10 1.00
CA LEU A 381 6.88 19.06 0.52
C LEU A 381 6.22 20.33 -0.06
N ASP A 382 5.07 20.22 -0.74
CA ASP A 382 4.30 21.40 -1.16
C ASP A 382 3.88 22.24 0.05
N GLY A 383 3.43 21.59 1.11
CA GLY A 383 3.11 22.24 2.37
C GLY A 383 4.27 23.02 2.97
N VAL A 384 5.46 22.43 2.97
CA VAL A 384 6.68 23.07 3.47
C VAL A 384 7.10 24.24 2.58
N GLN A 385 7.12 24.07 1.27
CA GLN A 385 7.53 25.11 0.32
C GLN A 385 6.60 26.32 0.36
N ASN A 386 5.30 26.11 0.52
CA ASN A 386 4.29 27.16 0.53
C ASN A 386 3.87 27.58 1.95
N LYS A 387 4.52 27.05 3.00
CA LYS A 387 4.23 27.33 4.42
C LYS A 387 2.75 27.15 4.77
N ILE A 388 2.17 26.04 4.34
CA ILE A 388 0.76 25.73 4.55
C ILE A 388 0.58 25.20 5.98
N HIS A 389 0.03 26.04 6.87
CA HIS A 389 -0.24 25.64 8.24
C HIS A 389 -1.52 24.78 8.31
N PRO A 390 -1.55 23.66 9.06
CA PRO A 390 -2.70 22.76 9.14
C PRO A 390 -3.86 23.27 10.01
N GLY A 391 -3.76 24.45 10.59
CA GLY A 391 -4.69 24.94 11.61
C GLY A 391 -4.38 24.41 13.02
N ASP A 392 -5.38 24.45 13.90
CA ASP A 392 -5.24 23.94 15.27
C ASP A 392 -5.42 22.43 15.34
N PRO A 393 -4.73 21.73 16.26
CA PRO A 393 -4.90 20.30 16.44
C PRO A 393 -6.30 19.97 16.99
N ALA A 394 -6.87 18.84 16.54
CA ALA A 394 -8.19 18.39 16.98
C ALA A 394 -8.05 17.32 18.09
N ASP A 395 -7.79 17.75 19.32
CA ASP A 395 -7.55 16.87 20.47
C ASP A 395 -8.85 16.38 21.13
N LYS A 396 -9.75 15.81 20.32
CA LYS A 396 -11.06 15.28 20.74
C LYS A 396 -11.44 14.06 19.91
N ASN A 397 -12.42 13.28 20.38
CA ASN A 397 -12.96 12.17 19.62
C ASN A 397 -13.71 12.69 18.39
N LEU A 398 -13.14 12.50 17.20
CA LEU A 398 -13.72 12.96 15.93
C LEU A 398 -14.85 12.07 15.41
N TYR A 399 -15.11 10.92 16.04
CA TYR A 399 -16.25 10.06 15.68
C TYR A 399 -17.57 10.53 16.30
N ASP A 400 -17.52 11.30 17.40
CA ASP A 400 -18.68 11.70 18.20
C ASP A 400 -18.75 13.24 18.35
N LEU A 401 -18.59 13.97 17.23
CA LEU A 401 -18.67 15.42 17.24
C LEU A 401 -20.13 15.91 17.24
N PRO A 402 -20.42 17.06 17.91
CA PRO A 402 -21.68 17.75 17.70
C PRO A 402 -21.88 18.09 16.21
N PRO A 403 -23.12 18.00 15.67
CA PRO A 403 -23.36 18.20 14.23
C PRO A 403 -22.84 19.52 13.65
N GLU A 404 -22.84 20.59 14.43
CA GLU A 404 -22.33 21.89 13.98
C GLU A 404 -20.79 21.93 13.88
N GLU A 405 -20.09 21.21 14.76
CA GLU A 405 -18.63 21.09 14.68
C GLU A 405 -18.25 20.08 13.58
N ASP A 406 -19.01 19.00 13.44
CA ASP A 406 -18.77 17.97 12.44
C ASP A 406 -18.76 18.53 11.02
N LYS A 407 -19.67 19.48 10.72
CA LYS A 407 -19.76 20.15 9.41
C LYS A 407 -18.57 21.07 9.10
N GLN A 408 -17.85 21.55 10.10
CA GLN A 408 -16.75 22.50 9.93
C GLN A 408 -15.42 21.83 9.56
N ILE A 409 -15.28 20.54 9.86
CA ILE A 409 -14.03 19.82 9.57
C ILE A 409 -14.16 19.16 8.20
N PRO A 410 -13.26 19.50 7.25
CA PRO A 410 -13.24 18.86 5.93
C PRO A 410 -13.11 17.35 6.03
N THR A 411 -13.61 16.64 5.02
CA THR A 411 -13.54 15.17 4.93
C THR A 411 -12.70 14.73 3.75
N VAL A 412 -12.16 13.50 3.84
CA VAL A 412 -11.65 12.75 2.70
C VAL A 412 -12.72 12.63 1.61
N ALA A 413 -12.35 12.26 0.40
CA ALA A 413 -13.32 11.98 -0.66
C ALA A 413 -14.29 10.85 -0.23
N ALA A 414 -15.55 10.98 -0.62
CA ALA A 414 -16.59 10.00 -0.29
C ALA A 414 -16.70 8.86 -1.33
N SER A 415 -16.06 9.01 -2.49
CA SER A 415 -16.04 8.01 -3.56
C SER A 415 -14.74 8.10 -4.36
N LEU A 416 -14.43 7.02 -5.08
CA LEU A 416 -13.30 7.04 -6.02
C LEU A 416 -13.49 8.12 -7.09
N GLU A 417 -14.69 8.32 -7.57
CA GLU A 417 -14.99 9.36 -8.56
C GLU A 417 -14.67 10.78 -8.04
N GLU A 418 -15.08 11.10 -6.81
CA GLU A 418 -14.70 12.38 -6.19
C GLU A 418 -13.20 12.55 -6.03
N ALA A 419 -12.50 11.49 -5.66
CA ALA A 419 -11.06 11.50 -5.52
C ALA A 419 -10.35 11.71 -6.88
N LEU A 420 -10.81 11.03 -7.93
CA LEU A 420 -10.29 11.20 -9.28
C LEU A 420 -10.52 12.62 -9.80
N ALA A 421 -11.71 13.19 -9.59
CA ALA A 421 -12.01 14.57 -9.96
C ALA A 421 -11.14 15.58 -9.18
N ALA A 422 -10.88 15.31 -7.89
CA ALA A 422 -9.97 16.11 -7.09
C ALA A 422 -8.53 16.04 -7.60
N LEU A 423 -8.04 14.83 -7.95
CA LEU A 423 -6.71 14.65 -8.54
C LEU A 423 -6.58 15.36 -9.89
N ASP A 424 -7.60 15.30 -10.73
CA ASP A 424 -7.60 15.97 -12.03
C ASP A 424 -7.45 17.50 -11.91
N SER A 425 -8.11 18.08 -10.90
CA SER A 425 -8.08 19.54 -10.65
C SER A 425 -6.90 20.01 -9.79
N ASP A 426 -6.27 19.12 -9.00
CA ASP A 426 -5.20 19.44 -8.05
C ASP A 426 -4.02 18.48 -8.23
N ARG A 427 -3.30 18.62 -9.34
CA ARG A 427 -2.16 17.77 -9.70
C ARG A 427 -0.80 18.47 -9.71
N GLU A 428 -0.77 19.79 -9.59
CA GLU A 428 0.47 20.58 -9.70
C GLU A 428 1.54 20.16 -8.68
N PHE A 429 1.14 19.87 -7.45
CA PHE A 429 2.07 19.43 -6.40
C PHE A 429 2.77 18.11 -6.75
N LEU A 430 2.11 17.21 -7.49
CA LEU A 430 2.68 15.94 -7.93
C LEU A 430 3.67 16.10 -9.09
N THR A 431 3.41 17.04 -9.99
CA THR A 431 4.23 17.22 -11.21
C THR A 431 5.50 18.04 -10.98
N ARG A 432 5.67 18.63 -9.81
CA ARG A 432 6.89 19.38 -9.47
C ARG A 432 8.13 18.52 -9.61
N GLY A 433 9.17 19.11 -10.18
CA GLY A 433 10.44 18.44 -10.42
C GLY A 433 10.36 17.25 -11.39
N GLY A 434 9.26 17.09 -12.12
CA GLY A 434 9.04 15.97 -13.05
C GLY A 434 8.86 14.62 -12.34
N VAL A 435 8.39 14.60 -11.09
CA VAL A 435 8.17 13.36 -10.32
C VAL A 435 7.05 12.55 -10.95
N PHE A 436 5.84 13.09 -10.98
CA PHE A 436 4.75 12.56 -11.81
C PHE A 436 4.71 13.32 -13.12
N SER A 437 4.40 12.66 -14.23
CA SER A 437 4.07 13.31 -15.47
C SER A 437 2.55 13.45 -15.65
N ASN A 438 2.11 14.44 -16.42
CA ASN A 438 0.68 14.54 -16.77
C ASN A 438 0.22 13.33 -17.56
N ASP A 439 1.06 12.78 -18.44
CA ASP A 439 0.79 11.56 -19.19
C ASP A 439 0.49 10.37 -18.29
N MET A 440 1.30 10.17 -17.24
CA MET A 440 1.07 9.12 -16.24
C MET A 440 -0.24 9.35 -15.48
N LEU A 441 -0.51 10.59 -15.04
CA LEU A 441 -1.73 10.93 -14.29
C LEU A 441 -2.98 10.76 -15.15
N ASP A 442 -2.94 11.17 -16.42
CA ASP A 442 -4.07 11.01 -17.36
C ASP A 442 -4.37 9.53 -17.60
N ALA A 443 -3.34 8.70 -17.83
CA ALA A 443 -3.51 7.26 -17.98
C ALA A 443 -4.06 6.60 -16.71
N TYR A 444 -3.60 7.04 -15.55
CA TYR A 444 -4.11 6.56 -14.25
C TYR A 444 -5.59 6.90 -14.06
N LEU A 445 -5.98 8.16 -14.34
CA LEU A 445 -7.36 8.61 -14.25
C LEU A 445 -8.28 7.80 -15.18
N GLU A 446 -7.83 7.54 -16.41
CA GLU A 446 -8.58 6.72 -17.37
C GLU A 446 -8.80 5.30 -16.87
N LEU A 447 -7.74 4.63 -16.41
CA LEU A 447 -7.83 3.27 -15.84
C LEU A 447 -8.81 3.21 -14.67
N LYS A 448 -8.70 4.15 -13.75
CA LYS A 448 -9.53 4.16 -12.53
C LYS A 448 -10.99 4.55 -12.82
N MET A 449 -11.22 5.40 -13.80
CA MET A 449 -12.58 5.73 -14.22
C MET A 449 -13.30 4.53 -14.85
N GLN A 450 -12.59 3.61 -15.50
CA GLN A 450 -13.16 2.35 -15.99
C GLN A 450 -13.71 1.49 -14.82
N GLU A 451 -13.00 1.44 -13.68
CA GLU A 451 -13.47 0.73 -12.48
C GLU A 451 -14.74 1.40 -11.90
N VAL A 452 -14.77 2.72 -11.83
CA VAL A 452 -15.96 3.49 -11.41
C VAL A 452 -17.15 3.17 -12.30
N THR A 453 -16.94 3.21 -13.63
CA THR A 453 -18.00 2.92 -14.62
C THR A 453 -18.51 1.50 -14.48
N ARG A 454 -17.62 0.52 -14.33
CA ARG A 454 -18.01 -0.89 -14.14
C ARG A 454 -18.88 -1.05 -12.89
N LEU A 455 -18.47 -0.48 -11.74
CA LEU A 455 -19.27 -0.55 -10.52
C LEU A 455 -20.66 0.09 -10.67
N ARG A 456 -20.75 1.24 -11.35
CA ARG A 456 -22.03 1.93 -11.62
C ARG A 456 -22.98 1.13 -12.49
N MET A 457 -22.46 0.30 -13.39
CA MET A 457 -23.25 -0.56 -14.28
C MET A 457 -23.68 -1.87 -13.61
N THR A 458 -23.10 -2.20 -12.45
CA THR A 458 -23.35 -3.48 -11.75
C THR A 458 -24.43 -3.28 -10.69
N THR A 459 -25.58 -3.95 -10.86
CA THR A 459 -26.66 -3.94 -9.88
C THR A 459 -26.25 -4.70 -8.63
N HIS A 460 -26.44 -4.09 -7.45
CA HIS A 460 -26.06 -4.67 -6.17
C HIS A 460 -27.26 -5.29 -5.45
N PRO A 461 -27.13 -6.45 -4.77
CA PRO A 461 -28.24 -7.09 -4.04
C PRO A 461 -28.98 -6.18 -3.04
N VAL A 462 -28.30 -5.22 -2.41
CA VAL A 462 -28.93 -4.24 -1.49
C VAL A 462 -29.97 -3.35 -2.19
N GLU A 463 -29.84 -3.12 -3.50
CA GLU A 463 -30.80 -2.29 -4.25
C GLU A 463 -32.14 -3.00 -4.39
N PHE A 464 -32.15 -4.34 -4.47
CA PHE A 464 -33.40 -5.14 -4.44
C PHE A 464 -34.07 -5.06 -3.08
N ASP A 465 -33.28 -5.11 -1.98
CA ASP A 465 -33.83 -4.95 -0.63
C ASP A 465 -34.48 -3.57 -0.45
N LEU A 466 -33.81 -2.51 -0.93
CA LEU A 466 -34.27 -1.14 -0.77
C LEU A 466 -35.42 -0.75 -1.70
N TYR A 467 -35.46 -1.23 -2.95
CA TYR A 467 -36.29 -0.63 -4.00
C TYR A 467 -37.24 -1.60 -4.74
N TYR A 468 -37.10 -2.91 -4.57
CA TYR A 468 -37.83 -3.87 -5.40
C TYR A 468 -39.36 -3.79 -5.24
N SER A 469 -39.82 -3.40 -4.08
CA SER A 469 -41.26 -3.32 -3.75
C SER A 469 -41.82 -1.89 -3.71
N LEU A 470 -41.05 -0.87 -4.15
CA LEU A 470 -41.50 0.51 -4.23
C LEU A 470 -42.42 0.76 -5.44
#